data_7e75319d49efd303da1ff79be10c79a1
#
_entry.id   7e75319d49efd303da1ff79be10c79a1
#
_cell.length_a   1.000
_cell.length_b   1.000
_cell.length_c   1.000
_cell.angle_alpha   90.00
_cell.angle_beta   90.00
_cell.angle_gamma   90.00
#
_symmetry.space_group_name_H-M   'P 1'
#
loop_
_entity.id
_entity.type
_entity.pdbx_description
1 polymer ?
#
loop_
_entity_poly.entity_id
_entity_poly.type
_entity_poly.pdbx_seq_one_letter_code
_entity_poly.pdbx_strand_id
1 'polypeptide(L)'
;MKRLLVLLLFLFFGLSIKAQIAPEKYWIQFTDKNGTPYFINKPEDFLSERAIQRRLDYGIAIDEYDIPVNPAYLEAVAATGATLLHPSKWLNGVTVEVNDQSVLQAIKAHDFVQSTRNLEDEPIKQKIKDDVFLNDEYVTSVDVNSYDSYYGYAAPQIEQLNGAELHELGFHGQGIWIGVCDGGFSYADKHEAFVSMYDENRFLGARDFVYKNGDVYNESSHGTSCLGLMAANVPNKYVGTAPQASYYLCRTENVKSENVIEEYNWVSAAEFLDSLGVDVISTSLGYVYFDNHQWDHVYSDLDGNTCVITKGSEIACSKGILCVTSAGNDGSTSFPYISAPADGENVLTIGAVGTNGVRANFSSVGPTYDGRVKPDLMALGKGTAVVMAGEGEYYNNGNGTSFACPVLAGMAACLWQANRSSTATEIRDALRKSGNMTVPDNNYGYGIPDFMKALDYLFWEKNSGFVINSAFSVFPNPSNGNVKVLLKIEGYAEVKVYNQIGKLLYCNDINMYNSNGLDDFLSNVDRGVYLINIISSEKNITMKFVKY
;
A
#
# COMPACT_ATOMS: atom_id res chain seq x y z
N MET A 1 92.98 -0.10 6.82
CA MET A 1 91.58 0.44 6.59
C MET A 1 90.71 -0.68 5.99
N LYS A 2 90.03 -1.38 6.86
CA LYS A 2 89.09 -2.47 6.47
C LYS A 2 87.67 -1.93 6.51
N ARG A 3 86.99 -1.88 5.36
CA ARG A 3 85.59 -1.54 5.28
C ARG A 3 84.77 -2.80 5.59
N LEU A 4 84.00 -2.72 6.66
CA LEU A 4 83.05 -3.75 7.07
C LEU A 4 81.74 -3.53 6.25
N LEU A 5 81.37 -4.51 5.41
CA LEU A 5 80.14 -4.52 4.66
C LEU A 5 79.09 -5.23 5.51
N VAL A 6 78.12 -4.49 6.07
CA VAL A 6 76.98 -5.06 6.79
C VAL A 6 75.87 -5.34 5.78
N LEU A 7 75.60 -6.62 5.58
CA LEU A 7 74.47 -7.09 4.74
C LEU A 7 73.21 -7.12 5.62
N LEU A 8 72.31 -6.16 5.42
CA LEU A 8 70.98 -6.20 6.04
C LEU A 8 70.08 -7.12 5.20
N LEU A 9 69.82 -8.32 5.73
CA LEU A 9 68.76 -9.20 5.22
C LEU A 9 67.40 -8.60 5.67
N PHE A 10 66.68 -7.99 4.75
CA PHE A 10 65.24 -7.70 4.94
C PHE A 10 64.47 -9.00 4.71
N LEU A 11 64.05 -9.62 5.81
CA LEU A 11 63.00 -10.62 5.80
C LEU A 11 61.66 -9.89 5.48
N PHE A 12 61.27 -9.95 4.22
CA PHE A 12 59.91 -9.63 3.85
C PHE A 12 58.98 -10.74 4.41
N PHE A 13 58.43 -10.54 5.62
CA PHE A 13 57.21 -11.19 5.99
C PHE A 13 56.13 -10.60 5.09
N GLY A 14 55.70 -11.35 4.07
CA GLY A 14 54.50 -11.06 3.33
C GLY A 14 53.30 -11.19 4.26
N LEU A 15 52.95 -10.10 4.96
CA LEU A 15 51.60 -9.91 5.47
C LEU A 15 50.72 -9.85 4.24
N SER A 16 50.09 -10.99 3.92
CA SER A 16 48.89 -10.98 3.10
C SER A 16 47.86 -10.16 3.87
N ILE A 17 47.84 -8.85 3.60
CA ILE A 17 46.66 -8.03 3.97
C ILE A 17 45.56 -8.63 3.08
N LYS A 18 44.79 -9.57 3.62
CA LYS A 18 43.48 -9.85 3.05
C LYS A 18 42.74 -8.49 3.13
N ALA A 19 42.54 -7.87 1.98
CA ALA A 19 41.61 -6.77 1.90
C ALA A 19 40.32 -7.31 2.53
N GLN A 20 39.93 -6.72 3.64
CA GLN A 20 38.66 -7.02 4.25
C GLN A 20 37.65 -6.51 3.23
N ILE A 21 37.09 -7.45 2.45
CA ILE A 21 36.02 -7.16 1.50
C ILE A 21 34.88 -6.62 2.36
N ALA A 22 34.36 -5.45 2.03
CA ALA A 22 33.16 -4.94 2.65
C ALA A 22 32.08 -6.03 2.58
N PRO A 23 31.19 -6.17 3.59
CA PRO A 23 30.15 -7.17 3.53
C PRO A 23 29.31 -6.94 2.27
N GLU A 24 29.24 -7.97 1.43
CA GLU A 24 28.44 -7.98 0.20
C GLU A 24 27.11 -8.69 0.44
N LYS A 25 26.03 -8.19 -0.13
CA LYS A 25 24.71 -8.81 -0.01
C LYS A 25 24.37 -9.61 -1.27
N TYR A 26 23.86 -10.80 -1.06
CA TYR A 26 23.51 -11.73 -2.14
C TYR A 26 22.08 -12.23 -2.00
N TRP A 27 21.42 -12.44 -3.13
CA TRP A 27 20.27 -13.31 -3.26
C TRP A 27 20.75 -14.74 -3.50
N ILE A 28 20.20 -15.68 -2.71
CA ILE A 28 20.42 -17.11 -2.88
C ILE A 28 19.11 -17.74 -3.30
N GLN A 29 19.02 -18.16 -4.56
CA GLN A 29 17.86 -18.84 -5.11
C GLN A 29 17.91 -20.34 -4.77
N PHE A 30 16.84 -20.89 -4.23
CA PHE A 30 16.72 -22.34 -4.00
C PHE A 30 16.04 -23.04 -5.16
N THR A 31 16.33 -24.34 -5.35
CA THR A 31 15.75 -25.18 -6.40
C THR A 31 14.27 -25.44 -6.15
N ASP A 32 13.88 -25.68 -4.90
CA ASP A 32 12.56 -26.10 -4.49
C ASP A 32 12.32 -25.84 -2.98
N LYS A 33 11.20 -26.34 -2.45
CA LYS A 33 10.87 -26.33 -1.01
C LYS A 33 10.77 -27.76 -0.44
N ASN A 34 11.37 -28.75 -1.11
CA ASN A 34 11.25 -30.17 -0.73
C ASN A 34 11.72 -30.40 0.71
N GLY A 35 10.99 -31.25 1.44
CA GLY A 35 11.31 -31.56 2.84
C GLY A 35 10.96 -30.44 3.83
N THR A 36 10.27 -29.39 3.41
CA THR A 36 9.73 -28.38 4.34
C THR A 36 8.74 -29.02 5.33
N PRO A 37 8.72 -28.60 6.62
CA PRO A 37 7.74 -29.08 7.59
C PRO A 37 6.35 -28.44 7.44
N TYR A 38 6.18 -27.49 6.53
CA TYR A 38 4.93 -26.75 6.31
C TYR A 38 4.07 -27.40 5.24
N PHE A 39 2.76 -27.37 5.43
CA PHE A 39 1.78 -28.01 4.54
C PHE A 39 0.63 -27.09 4.21
N ILE A 40 0.15 -27.10 2.95
CA ILE A 40 -0.99 -26.30 2.47
C ILE A 40 -2.25 -26.50 3.32
N ASN A 41 -2.47 -27.70 3.84
CA ASN A 41 -3.63 -28.04 4.66
C ASN A 41 -3.49 -27.67 6.15
N LYS A 42 -2.40 -26.97 6.52
CA LYS A 42 -2.15 -26.41 7.86
C LYS A 42 -1.66 -24.96 7.75
N PRO A 43 -2.46 -24.07 7.15
CA PRO A 43 -2.05 -22.70 6.91
C PRO A 43 -1.81 -21.90 8.20
N GLU A 44 -2.41 -22.31 9.31
CA GLU A 44 -2.22 -21.70 10.63
C GLU A 44 -0.77 -21.75 11.14
N ASP A 45 0.07 -22.61 10.57
CA ASP A 45 1.49 -22.70 10.91
C ASP A 45 2.31 -21.51 10.33
N PHE A 46 1.76 -20.76 9.34
CA PHE A 46 2.50 -19.70 8.63
C PHE A 46 1.64 -18.50 8.19
N LEU A 47 0.33 -18.53 8.36
CA LEU A 47 -0.58 -17.40 8.11
C LEU A 47 -1.38 -17.09 9.37
N SER A 48 -1.66 -15.82 9.60
CA SER A 48 -2.58 -15.39 10.66
C SER A 48 -4.02 -15.83 10.35
N GLU A 49 -4.86 -15.87 11.37
CA GLU A 49 -6.30 -16.14 11.21
C GLU A 49 -6.94 -15.14 10.22
N ARG A 50 -6.55 -13.85 10.28
CA ARG A 50 -7.02 -12.82 9.35
C ARG A 50 -6.60 -13.09 7.90
N ALA A 51 -5.36 -13.54 7.68
CA ALA A 51 -4.87 -13.88 6.35
C ALA A 51 -5.60 -15.10 5.76
N ILE A 52 -5.87 -16.10 6.59
CA ILE A 52 -6.67 -17.27 6.21
C ILE A 52 -8.10 -16.86 5.89
N GLN A 53 -8.72 -16.04 6.75
CA GLN A 53 -10.09 -15.57 6.54
C GLN A 53 -10.23 -14.75 5.25
N ARG A 54 -9.27 -13.85 4.93
CA ARG A 54 -9.26 -13.12 3.66
C ARG A 54 -9.28 -14.07 2.46
N ARG A 55 -8.48 -15.14 2.48
CA ARG A 55 -8.47 -16.13 1.40
C ARG A 55 -9.80 -16.84 1.27
N LEU A 56 -10.41 -17.22 2.38
CA LEU A 56 -11.73 -17.86 2.40
C LEU A 56 -12.82 -16.92 1.86
N ASP A 57 -12.85 -15.67 2.32
CA ASP A 57 -13.85 -14.67 1.93
C ASP A 57 -13.83 -14.36 0.44
N TYR A 58 -12.64 -14.39 -0.17
CA TYR A 58 -12.44 -14.05 -1.58
C TYR A 58 -12.19 -15.26 -2.50
N GLY A 59 -12.28 -16.48 -1.97
CA GLY A 59 -12.09 -17.71 -2.74
C GLY A 59 -10.67 -17.89 -3.27
N ILE A 60 -9.66 -17.38 -2.56
CA ILE A 60 -8.25 -17.46 -2.92
C ILE A 60 -7.67 -18.75 -2.36
N ALA A 61 -7.09 -19.59 -3.23
CA ALA A 61 -6.44 -20.81 -2.81
C ALA A 61 -5.16 -20.53 -2.01
N ILE A 62 -4.89 -21.36 -1.01
CA ILE A 62 -3.56 -21.46 -0.39
C ILE A 62 -2.74 -22.38 -1.29
N ASP A 63 -1.57 -21.93 -1.71
CA ASP A 63 -0.73 -22.59 -2.71
C ASP A 63 0.76 -22.60 -2.31
N GLU A 64 1.64 -22.97 -3.25
CA GLU A 64 3.09 -23.07 -3.03
C GLU A 64 3.74 -21.75 -2.62
N TYR A 65 3.19 -20.60 -3.07
CA TYR A 65 3.69 -19.29 -2.68
C TYR A 65 3.44 -18.97 -1.20
N ASP A 66 2.45 -19.61 -0.57
CA ASP A 66 2.18 -19.40 0.85
C ASP A 66 3.14 -20.18 1.76
N ILE A 67 3.66 -21.33 1.27
CA ILE A 67 4.55 -22.20 2.04
C ILE A 67 5.90 -21.49 2.28
N PRO A 68 6.37 -21.39 3.54
CA PRO A 68 7.69 -20.88 3.85
C PRO A 68 8.83 -21.65 3.18
N VAL A 69 9.95 -20.97 2.98
CA VAL A 69 11.21 -21.58 2.56
C VAL A 69 11.58 -22.71 3.51
N ASN A 70 12.17 -23.80 2.98
CA ASN A 70 12.62 -24.93 3.80
C ASN A 70 13.62 -24.46 4.87
N PRO A 71 13.30 -24.60 6.18
CA PRO A 71 14.19 -24.19 7.26
C PRO A 71 15.56 -24.87 7.23
N ALA A 72 15.63 -26.14 6.79
CA ALA A 72 16.90 -26.85 6.69
C ALA A 72 17.84 -26.22 5.66
N TYR A 73 17.32 -25.62 4.58
CA TYR A 73 18.12 -24.88 3.60
C TYR A 73 18.68 -23.60 4.22
N LEU A 74 17.84 -22.88 4.98
CA LEU A 74 18.26 -21.65 5.69
C LEU A 74 19.37 -21.97 6.73
N GLU A 75 19.19 -23.03 7.53
CA GLU A 75 20.18 -23.50 8.50
C GLU A 75 21.51 -23.88 7.82
N ALA A 76 21.46 -24.60 6.70
CA ALA A 76 22.65 -24.98 5.94
C ALA A 76 23.38 -23.77 5.36
N VAL A 77 22.66 -22.77 4.84
CA VAL A 77 23.24 -21.51 4.37
C VAL A 77 23.88 -20.74 5.55
N ALA A 78 23.21 -20.61 6.68
CA ALA A 78 23.76 -19.96 7.87
C ALA A 78 25.03 -20.67 8.40
N ALA A 79 25.06 -22.01 8.33
CA ALA A 79 26.21 -22.81 8.78
C ALA A 79 27.49 -22.56 7.95
N THR A 80 27.38 -22.01 6.75
CA THR A 80 28.54 -21.58 5.95
C THR A 80 29.24 -20.32 6.51
N GLY A 81 28.61 -19.61 7.45
CA GLY A 81 29.07 -18.34 8.01
C GLY A 81 28.40 -17.10 7.41
N ALA A 82 27.40 -17.28 6.54
CA ALA A 82 26.57 -16.17 6.04
C ALA A 82 25.59 -15.68 7.10
N THR A 83 25.34 -14.37 7.12
CA THR A 83 24.26 -13.78 7.90
C THR A 83 22.98 -13.78 7.07
N LEU A 84 21.95 -14.52 7.52
CA LEU A 84 20.64 -14.48 6.87
C LEU A 84 19.97 -13.13 7.14
N LEU A 85 19.49 -12.46 6.09
CA LEU A 85 18.71 -11.23 6.17
C LEU A 85 17.22 -11.56 6.10
N HIS A 86 16.67 -11.82 4.92
CA HIS A 86 15.26 -12.09 4.71
C HIS A 86 15.04 -13.31 3.81
N PRO A 87 14.41 -14.38 4.30
CA PRO A 87 13.89 -15.44 3.43
C PRO A 87 12.65 -14.93 2.68
N SER A 88 12.49 -15.33 1.44
CA SER A 88 11.33 -15.06 0.62
C SER A 88 10.63 -16.34 0.21
N LYS A 89 9.38 -16.50 0.65
CA LYS A 89 8.53 -17.64 0.28
C LYS A 89 8.04 -17.53 -1.17
N TRP A 90 7.81 -16.30 -1.66
CA TRP A 90 7.32 -16.06 -3.02
C TRP A 90 8.41 -16.28 -4.07
N LEU A 91 9.63 -15.86 -3.77
CA LEU A 91 10.77 -16.02 -4.67
C LEU A 91 11.56 -17.31 -4.40
N ASN A 92 11.23 -18.07 -3.36
CA ASN A 92 11.89 -19.31 -2.93
C ASN A 92 13.40 -19.17 -2.76
N GLY A 93 13.82 -18.33 -1.84
CA GLY A 93 15.23 -18.09 -1.57
C GLY A 93 15.46 -17.25 -0.32
N VAL A 94 16.66 -16.69 -0.21
CA VAL A 94 17.03 -15.85 0.93
C VAL A 94 18.02 -14.77 0.53
N THR A 95 17.86 -13.56 1.06
CA THR A 95 18.93 -12.55 1.03
C THR A 95 19.91 -12.79 2.17
N VAL A 96 21.20 -12.72 1.87
CA VAL A 96 22.28 -12.94 2.85
C VAL A 96 23.33 -11.86 2.77
N GLU A 97 24.02 -11.64 3.89
CA GLU A 97 25.25 -10.88 3.95
C GLU A 97 26.44 -11.83 4.08
N VAL A 98 27.45 -11.64 3.22
CA VAL A 98 28.64 -12.47 3.10
C VAL A 98 29.89 -11.60 3.27
N ASN A 99 30.74 -11.95 4.23
CA ASN A 99 31.98 -11.21 4.52
C ASN A 99 33.23 -11.79 3.87
N ASP A 100 33.11 -12.97 3.22
CA ASP A 100 34.22 -13.67 2.61
C ASP A 100 33.73 -14.49 1.41
N GLN A 101 34.46 -14.43 0.30
CA GLN A 101 34.14 -15.17 -0.93
C GLN A 101 34.15 -16.69 -0.73
N SER A 102 34.90 -17.21 0.25
CA SER A 102 34.87 -18.65 0.58
C SER A 102 33.50 -19.08 1.14
N VAL A 103 32.80 -18.20 1.85
CA VAL A 103 31.43 -18.43 2.34
C VAL A 103 30.48 -18.55 1.14
N LEU A 104 30.59 -17.65 0.16
CA LEU A 104 29.76 -17.72 -1.05
C LEU A 104 30.02 -19.01 -1.85
N GLN A 105 31.29 -19.46 -1.93
CA GLN A 105 31.61 -20.74 -2.58
C GLN A 105 31.03 -21.94 -1.82
N ALA A 106 31.04 -21.90 -0.49
CA ALA A 106 30.43 -22.94 0.33
C ALA A 106 28.90 -22.98 0.11
N ILE A 107 28.22 -21.82 0.03
CA ILE A 107 26.80 -21.74 -0.29
C ILE A 107 26.52 -22.38 -1.66
N LYS A 108 27.30 -22.00 -2.69
CA LYS A 108 27.14 -22.53 -4.07
C LYS A 108 27.36 -24.04 -4.18
N ALA A 109 28.03 -24.66 -3.22
CA ALA A 109 28.30 -26.10 -3.22
C ALA A 109 27.09 -26.95 -2.79
N HIS A 110 26.02 -26.34 -2.25
CA HIS A 110 24.82 -27.09 -1.88
C HIS A 110 23.95 -27.40 -3.11
N ASP A 111 23.50 -28.63 -3.25
CA ASP A 111 22.67 -29.09 -4.37
C ASP A 111 21.31 -28.37 -4.47
N PHE A 112 20.81 -27.84 -3.35
CA PHE A 112 19.57 -27.09 -3.30
C PHE A 112 19.73 -25.61 -3.68
N VAL A 113 20.94 -25.13 -3.94
CA VAL A 113 21.18 -23.77 -4.42
C VAL A 113 21.18 -23.73 -5.92
N GLN A 114 20.17 -23.08 -6.50
CA GLN A 114 20.03 -22.96 -7.96
C GLN A 114 20.95 -21.88 -8.54
N SER A 115 20.99 -20.72 -7.90
CA SER A 115 21.81 -19.59 -8.35
C SER A 115 22.08 -18.60 -7.21
N THR A 116 23.06 -17.72 -7.45
CA THR A 116 23.35 -16.59 -6.55
C THR A 116 23.47 -15.32 -7.38
N ARG A 117 22.97 -14.20 -6.86
CA ARG A 117 23.06 -12.87 -7.47
C ARG A 117 23.61 -11.88 -6.46
N ASN A 118 24.60 -11.07 -6.81
CA ASN A 118 25.03 -9.93 -6.01
C ASN A 118 23.93 -8.85 -6.06
N LEU A 119 23.60 -8.24 -4.92
CA LEU A 119 22.55 -7.25 -4.76
C LEU A 119 23.04 -5.88 -4.33
N GLU A 120 24.30 -5.77 -3.93
CA GLU A 120 24.89 -4.54 -3.42
C GLU A 120 26.36 -4.49 -3.84
N ASP A 121 26.73 -3.48 -4.60
CA ASP A 121 28.13 -3.16 -4.86
C ASP A 121 28.69 -2.24 -3.78
N GLU A 122 30.04 -2.10 -3.75
CA GLU A 122 30.73 -1.18 -2.86
C GLU A 122 30.08 0.22 -2.86
N PRO A 123 29.95 0.91 -1.72
CA PRO A 123 29.29 2.21 -1.64
C PRO A 123 30.05 3.21 -2.52
N ILE A 124 29.50 3.48 -3.68
CA ILE A 124 29.90 4.63 -4.50
C ILE A 124 29.40 5.86 -3.74
N LYS A 125 30.35 6.70 -3.33
CA LYS A 125 30.21 8.01 -2.67
C LYS A 125 28.76 8.49 -2.54
N GLN A 126 28.31 8.52 -1.30
CA GLN A 126 27.10 9.16 -0.79
C GLN A 126 26.38 10.08 -1.78
N LYS A 127 25.45 9.55 -2.55
CA LYS A 127 24.39 10.32 -3.13
C LYS A 127 23.35 10.38 -2.02
N ILE A 128 23.29 11.51 -1.32
CA ILE A 128 22.08 11.85 -0.57
C ILE A 128 21.00 11.86 -1.66
N LYS A 129 20.10 10.87 -1.68
CA LYS A 129 18.81 11.09 -2.29
C LYS A 129 18.30 12.33 -1.58
N ASP A 130 18.41 13.48 -2.23
CA ASP A 130 17.73 14.65 -1.75
C ASP A 130 16.29 14.19 -1.52
N ASP A 131 15.71 14.54 -0.39
CA ASP A 131 14.27 14.52 -0.14
C ASP A 131 13.64 15.59 -1.06
N VAL A 132 13.69 15.31 -2.37
CA VAL A 132 13.75 16.30 -3.49
C VAL A 132 12.41 16.90 -3.80
N PHE A 133 11.39 16.76 -3.03
CA PHE A 133 10.09 17.30 -3.44
C PHE A 133 9.37 18.13 -2.38
N LEU A 134 10.06 18.51 -1.32
CA LEU A 134 9.59 19.62 -0.51
C LEU A 134 9.96 20.90 -1.27
N ASN A 135 8.97 21.63 -1.76
CA ASN A 135 9.24 22.97 -2.26
C ASN A 135 9.91 23.77 -1.15
N ASP A 136 11.15 24.27 -1.38
CA ASP A 136 11.83 25.25 -0.51
C ASP A 136 11.06 26.58 -0.38
N GLU A 137 10.05 26.81 -1.19
CA GLU A 137 9.04 27.82 -0.93
C GLU A 137 8.15 27.33 0.22
N TYR A 138 8.56 27.65 1.44
CA TYR A 138 7.64 27.72 2.58
C TYR A 138 6.41 28.47 2.14
N VAL A 139 5.32 27.76 1.85
CA VAL A 139 4.01 28.40 1.71
C VAL A 139 3.65 28.88 3.10
N THR A 140 4.15 30.08 3.43
CA THR A 140 3.91 30.77 4.70
C THR A 140 2.46 31.20 4.88
N SER A 141 1.60 30.83 3.95
CA SER A 141 0.14 30.96 4.08
C SER A 141 -0.59 30.10 3.05
N VAL A 142 -0.86 28.84 3.36
CA VAL A 142 -2.21 28.37 3.01
C VAL A 142 -3.12 29.32 3.79
N ASP A 143 -3.99 30.05 3.12
CA ASP A 143 -4.95 30.92 3.80
C ASP A 143 -5.88 30.03 4.62
N VAL A 144 -5.48 29.76 5.87
CA VAL A 144 -6.23 28.90 6.84
C VAL A 144 -7.66 29.39 7.04
N ASN A 145 -7.93 30.64 6.68
CA ASN A 145 -9.27 31.24 6.78
C ASN A 145 -10.20 30.82 5.64
N SER A 146 -9.70 30.10 4.62
CA SER A 146 -10.53 29.65 3.49
C SER A 146 -11.08 28.23 3.64
N TYR A 147 -10.54 27.40 4.54
CA TYR A 147 -11.01 26.02 4.77
C TYR A 147 -11.65 25.87 6.16
N ASP A 148 -12.89 26.34 6.27
CA ASP A 148 -13.76 26.06 7.42
C ASP A 148 -14.33 24.61 7.30
N SER A 149 -13.44 23.65 7.08
CA SER A 149 -13.81 22.25 6.87
C SER A 149 -13.16 21.35 7.91
N TYR A 150 -13.83 20.25 8.21
CA TYR A 150 -13.35 19.17 9.08
C TYR A 150 -11.93 18.67 8.70
N TYR A 151 -11.57 18.73 7.41
CA TYR A 151 -10.29 18.23 6.87
C TYR A 151 -9.12 19.21 6.99
N GLY A 152 -9.40 20.50 7.24
CA GLY A 152 -8.38 21.54 7.31
C GLY A 152 -7.50 21.59 6.05
N TYR A 153 -6.19 21.54 6.23
CA TYR A 153 -5.22 21.58 5.10
C TYR A 153 -5.38 20.43 4.09
N ALA A 154 -5.91 19.28 4.51
CA ALA A 154 -6.09 18.11 3.66
C ALA A 154 -7.35 18.17 2.79
N ALA A 155 -8.22 19.19 2.93
CA ALA A 155 -9.49 19.28 2.21
C ALA A 155 -9.35 19.12 0.69
N PRO A 156 -8.43 19.81 -0.02
CA PRO A 156 -8.36 19.71 -1.48
C PRO A 156 -8.10 18.30 -2.02
N GLN A 157 -7.29 17.51 -1.33
CA GLN A 157 -6.95 16.15 -1.76
C GLN A 157 -8.08 15.14 -1.54
N ILE A 158 -8.96 15.40 -0.57
CA ILE A 158 -10.14 14.57 -0.27
C ILE A 158 -11.31 14.96 -1.18
N GLU A 159 -11.56 16.27 -1.30
CA GLU A 159 -12.66 16.83 -2.11
C GLU A 159 -12.46 16.53 -3.61
N GLN A 160 -11.22 16.54 -4.12
CA GLN A 160 -10.92 16.22 -5.52
C GLN A 160 -11.41 14.81 -5.91
N LEU A 161 -11.49 13.89 -4.95
CA LEU A 161 -11.92 12.52 -5.13
C LEU A 161 -13.40 12.27 -4.78
N ASN A 162 -14.17 13.30 -4.43
CA ASN A 162 -15.49 13.19 -3.78
C ASN A 162 -15.44 12.30 -2.51
N GLY A 163 -14.29 12.31 -1.83
CA GLY A 163 -14.05 11.49 -0.64
C GLY A 163 -14.79 11.97 0.60
N ALA A 164 -15.11 13.27 0.67
CA ALA A 164 -15.87 13.85 1.77
C ALA A 164 -17.26 13.20 1.92
N GLU A 165 -17.97 12.99 0.81
CA GLU A 165 -19.27 12.31 0.82
C GLU A 165 -19.17 10.87 1.32
N LEU A 166 -18.08 10.15 0.98
CA LEU A 166 -17.84 8.79 1.48
C LEU A 166 -17.61 8.79 3.00
N HIS A 167 -16.87 9.77 3.53
CA HIS A 167 -16.67 9.96 4.97
C HIS A 167 -17.97 10.35 5.69
N GLU A 168 -18.82 11.21 5.11
CA GLU A 168 -20.13 11.56 5.65
C GLU A 168 -21.04 10.33 5.81
N LEU A 169 -20.87 9.31 4.96
CA LEU A 169 -21.52 8.01 5.09
C LEU A 169 -20.94 7.15 6.23
N GLY A 170 -19.89 7.62 6.92
CA GLY A 170 -19.24 6.95 8.04
C GLY A 170 -18.13 5.96 7.66
N PHE A 171 -17.63 6.02 6.41
CA PHE A 171 -16.54 5.17 5.95
C PHE A 171 -15.20 5.91 6.05
N HIS A 172 -14.46 5.66 7.13
CA HIS A 172 -13.17 6.27 7.44
C HIS A 172 -12.01 5.25 7.47
N GLY A 173 -12.23 4.04 6.95
CA GLY A 173 -11.26 2.95 6.89
C GLY A 173 -11.33 1.95 8.05
N GLN A 174 -12.35 2.00 8.90
CA GLN A 174 -12.47 1.07 10.04
C GLN A 174 -12.40 -0.40 9.61
N GLY A 175 -11.56 -1.16 10.29
CA GLY A 175 -11.37 -2.59 10.05
C GLY A 175 -10.52 -2.94 8.82
N ILE A 176 -10.08 -1.95 8.03
CA ILE A 176 -9.10 -2.12 6.96
C ILE A 176 -7.68 -1.98 7.53
N TRP A 177 -6.80 -2.89 7.15
CA TRP A 177 -5.38 -2.85 7.49
C TRP A 177 -4.55 -2.39 6.29
N ILE A 178 -3.74 -1.36 6.50
CA ILE A 178 -2.87 -0.77 5.46
C ILE A 178 -1.42 -0.98 5.87
N GLY A 179 -0.63 -1.65 5.02
CA GLY A 179 0.81 -1.68 5.09
C GLY A 179 1.40 -0.49 4.32
N VAL A 180 2.32 0.25 4.94
CA VAL A 180 3.02 1.36 4.29
C VAL A 180 4.48 0.99 4.12
N CYS A 181 4.95 0.89 2.87
CA CYS A 181 6.34 0.60 2.51
C CYS A 181 7.04 1.88 2.07
N ASP A 182 8.12 2.28 2.79
CA ASP A 182 8.80 3.56 2.56
C ASP A 182 10.24 3.54 3.10
N GLY A 183 10.98 4.63 2.96
CA GLY A 183 12.37 4.79 3.41
C GLY A 183 12.54 5.03 4.92
N GLY A 184 11.46 5.28 5.65
CA GLY A 184 11.46 5.56 7.09
C GLY A 184 10.30 6.47 7.48
N PHE A 185 10.06 6.57 8.78
CA PHE A 185 8.90 7.27 9.36
C PHE A 185 9.33 8.17 10.51
N SER A 186 10.33 9.03 10.28
CA SER A 186 10.90 9.90 11.30
C SER A 186 9.81 10.72 11.99
N TYR A 187 9.82 10.69 13.34
CA TYR A 187 8.86 11.36 14.21
C TYR A 187 7.39 10.88 14.12
N ALA A 188 7.05 9.86 13.35
CA ALA A 188 5.67 9.37 13.28
C ALA A 188 5.15 8.86 14.63
N ASP A 189 6.04 8.41 15.52
CA ASP A 189 5.75 7.98 16.89
C ASP A 189 5.46 9.13 17.87
N LYS A 190 5.70 10.39 17.48
CA LYS A 190 5.63 11.58 18.34
C LYS A 190 4.76 12.71 17.79
N HIS A 191 4.46 12.69 16.50
CA HIS A 191 3.70 13.76 15.86
C HIS A 191 2.22 13.72 16.25
N GLU A 192 1.63 14.90 16.52
CA GLU A 192 0.21 15.02 16.92
C GLU A 192 -0.77 14.36 15.96
N ALA A 193 -0.46 14.37 14.66
CA ALA A 193 -1.31 13.82 13.61
C ALA A 193 -1.65 12.34 13.81
N PHE A 194 -0.80 11.59 14.53
CA PHE A 194 -0.93 10.15 14.70
C PHE A 194 -1.37 9.71 16.10
N VAL A 195 -1.55 10.64 17.04
CA VAL A 195 -1.92 10.32 18.44
C VAL A 195 -3.15 9.42 18.49
N SER A 196 -4.21 9.72 17.73
CA SER A 196 -5.42 8.89 17.71
C SER A 196 -5.16 7.47 17.19
N MET A 197 -4.22 7.29 16.24
CA MET A 197 -3.84 5.97 15.73
C MET A 197 -3.22 5.09 16.83
N TYR A 198 -2.37 5.67 17.69
CA TYR A 198 -1.76 4.97 18.81
C TYR A 198 -2.74 4.74 19.97
N ASP A 199 -3.47 5.77 20.38
CA ASP A 199 -4.40 5.72 21.52
C ASP A 199 -5.57 4.76 21.28
N GLU A 200 -6.02 4.61 20.03
CA GLU A 200 -7.13 3.74 19.65
C GLU A 200 -6.65 2.32 19.22
N ASN A 201 -5.37 1.99 19.43
CA ASN A 201 -4.76 0.70 19.08
C ASN A 201 -4.90 0.35 17.58
N ARG A 202 -4.82 1.35 16.70
CA ARG A 202 -4.83 1.18 15.25
C ARG A 202 -3.42 1.10 14.63
N PHE A 203 -2.39 1.33 15.42
CA PHE A 203 -1.01 1.02 15.07
C PHE A 203 -0.75 -0.48 15.29
N LEU A 204 -0.54 -1.22 14.20
CA LEU A 204 -0.35 -2.66 14.21
C LEU A 204 1.09 -3.08 14.49
N GLY A 205 2.04 -2.18 14.28
CA GLY A 205 3.45 -2.40 14.46
C GLY A 205 4.31 -1.77 13.38
N ALA A 206 5.62 -1.95 13.52
CA ALA A 206 6.60 -1.49 12.55
C ALA A 206 7.74 -2.51 12.40
N ARG A 207 8.35 -2.57 11.21
CA ARG A 207 9.51 -3.43 10.94
C ARG A 207 10.46 -2.80 9.94
N ASP A 208 11.75 -2.85 10.29
CA ASP A 208 12.85 -2.46 9.40
C ASP A 208 13.33 -3.69 8.60
N PHE A 209 13.25 -3.61 7.27
CA PHE A 209 13.75 -4.63 6.34
C PHE A 209 15.12 -4.26 5.76
N VAL A 210 15.65 -3.08 6.06
CA VAL A 210 16.99 -2.63 5.64
C VAL A 210 18.03 -3.10 6.63
N TYR A 211 17.79 -2.85 7.93
CA TYR A 211 18.68 -3.25 9.02
C TYR A 211 17.96 -4.16 10.00
N LYS A 212 18.58 -5.29 10.31
CA LYS A 212 18.06 -6.21 11.32
C LYS A 212 17.98 -5.51 12.68
N ASN A 213 16.80 -5.46 13.28
CA ASN A 213 16.49 -4.72 14.51
C ASN A 213 16.68 -3.19 14.39
N GLY A 214 16.59 -2.64 13.18
CA GLY A 214 16.57 -1.21 12.93
C GLY A 214 15.31 -0.54 13.47
N ASP A 215 15.40 0.77 13.64
CA ASP A 215 14.30 1.62 14.07
C ASP A 215 13.74 2.34 12.83
N VAL A 216 12.44 2.19 12.58
CA VAL A 216 11.77 2.82 11.42
C VAL A 216 11.56 4.33 11.60
N TYR A 217 11.68 4.84 12.83
CA TYR A 217 11.42 6.26 13.16
C TYR A 217 12.65 7.17 12.99
N ASN A 218 13.69 6.65 12.38
CA ASN A 218 14.90 7.38 12.01
C ASN A 218 15.05 7.43 10.48
N GLU A 219 16.08 8.03 9.97
CA GLU A 219 16.58 8.02 8.60
C GLU A 219 15.78 8.88 7.60
N SER A 220 14.49 8.65 7.35
CA SER A 220 13.68 9.40 6.38
C SER A 220 12.39 9.93 6.98
N SER A 221 11.99 11.11 6.52
CA SER A 221 10.70 11.75 6.84
C SER A 221 9.65 11.49 5.76
N HIS A 222 10.03 10.95 4.61
CA HIS A 222 9.13 10.77 3.47
C HIS A 222 7.95 9.86 3.82
N GLY A 223 8.20 8.71 4.47
CA GLY A 223 7.13 7.83 4.92
C GLY A 223 6.21 8.44 5.98
N THR A 224 6.72 9.38 6.80
CA THR A 224 5.87 10.15 7.73
C THR A 224 4.86 11.00 6.98
N SER A 225 5.30 11.68 5.91
CA SER A 225 4.43 12.45 5.05
C SER A 225 3.41 11.56 4.34
N CYS A 226 3.84 10.43 3.77
CA CYS A 226 2.96 9.44 3.13
C CYS A 226 1.92 8.85 4.11
N LEU A 227 2.34 8.49 5.32
CA LEU A 227 1.44 8.02 6.38
C LEU A 227 0.42 9.09 6.76
N GLY A 228 0.86 10.35 6.88
CA GLY A 228 0.00 11.48 7.24
C GLY A 228 -1.15 11.70 6.27
N LEU A 229 -0.92 11.49 4.97
CA LEU A 229 -1.95 11.60 3.94
C LEU A 229 -3.12 10.63 4.14
N MET A 230 -2.88 9.52 4.84
CA MET A 230 -3.90 8.51 5.15
C MET A 230 -4.36 8.56 6.61
N ALA A 231 -3.42 8.51 7.55
CA ALA A 231 -3.67 8.19 8.95
C ALA A 231 -3.89 9.39 9.87
N ALA A 232 -3.49 10.61 9.44
CA ALA A 232 -3.61 11.80 10.26
C ALA A 232 -5.06 12.05 10.69
N ASN A 233 -5.25 12.44 11.96
CA ASN A 233 -6.58 12.70 12.50
C ASN A 233 -6.56 13.85 13.52
N VAL A 234 -6.45 15.06 13.03
CA VAL A 234 -6.56 16.31 13.81
C VAL A 234 -7.70 17.14 13.19
N PRO A 235 -8.95 16.94 13.65
CA PRO A 235 -10.13 17.63 13.10
C PRO A 235 -9.97 19.16 13.02
N ASN A 236 -10.44 19.74 11.92
CA ASN A 236 -10.32 21.14 11.55
C ASN A 236 -8.89 21.65 11.29
N LYS A 237 -7.89 20.75 11.29
CA LYS A 237 -6.50 21.10 11.01
C LYS A 237 -5.91 20.22 9.91
N TYR A 238 -5.94 18.91 10.11
CA TYR A 238 -5.49 17.95 9.11
C TYR A 238 -6.11 16.57 9.37
N VAL A 239 -6.98 16.11 8.48
CA VAL A 239 -7.55 14.76 8.53
C VAL A 239 -7.20 14.05 7.23
N GLY A 240 -6.53 12.90 7.34
CA GLY A 240 -6.13 12.07 6.21
C GLY A 240 -7.31 11.32 5.58
N THR A 241 -7.00 10.57 4.53
CA THR A 241 -8.02 9.90 3.69
C THR A 241 -8.59 8.62 4.31
N ALA A 242 -7.91 8.02 5.31
CA ALA A 242 -8.41 6.84 6.05
C ALA A 242 -8.07 6.95 7.54
N PRO A 243 -8.57 8.00 8.24
CA PRO A 243 -8.11 8.35 9.59
C PRO A 243 -8.44 7.28 10.65
N GLN A 244 -9.28 6.29 10.32
CA GLN A 244 -9.64 5.19 11.23
C GLN A 244 -9.23 3.80 10.71
N ALA A 245 -8.44 3.71 9.65
CA ALA A 245 -7.79 2.45 9.26
C ALA A 245 -6.69 2.07 10.27
N SER A 246 -6.25 0.82 10.23
CA SER A 246 -5.12 0.34 11.03
C SER A 246 -3.86 0.23 10.17
N TYR A 247 -2.69 0.55 10.72
CA TYR A 247 -1.46 0.72 9.96
C TYR A 247 -0.31 -0.15 10.45
N TYR A 248 0.42 -0.76 9.51
CA TYR A 248 1.71 -1.40 9.74
C TYR A 248 2.79 -0.67 8.92
N LEU A 249 3.90 -0.28 9.55
CA LEU A 249 4.96 0.50 8.92
C LEU A 249 6.15 -0.40 8.56
N CYS A 250 6.54 -0.43 7.29
CA CYS A 250 7.66 -1.21 6.79
C CYS A 250 8.71 -0.27 6.19
N ARG A 251 9.90 -0.24 6.76
CA ARG A 251 11.03 0.41 6.12
C ARG A 251 11.70 -0.57 5.18
N THR A 252 11.67 -0.26 3.87
CA THR A 252 12.22 -1.12 2.80
C THR A 252 13.41 -0.51 2.08
N GLU A 253 13.61 0.82 2.22
CA GLU A 253 14.61 1.61 1.53
C GLU A 253 15.79 2.01 2.40
N ASN A 254 16.99 1.92 1.86
CA ASN A 254 18.16 2.58 2.38
C ASN A 254 18.35 3.93 1.68
N VAL A 255 17.87 5.01 2.29
CA VAL A 255 17.91 6.36 1.70
C VAL A 255 19.33 6.90 1.39
N LYS A 256 20.38 6.18 1.80
CA LYS A 256 21.79 6.52 1.53
C LYS A 256 22.34 5.88 0.26
N SER A 257 21.59 4.96 -0.35
CA SER A 257 21.98 4.22 -1.56
C SER A 257 20.75 3.77 -2.31
N GLU A 258 20.93 3.39 -3.59
CA GLU A 258 19.90 2.80 -4.43
C GLU A 258 20.41 1.47 -4.96
N ASN A 259 20.08 0.38 -4.27
CA ASN A 259 20.58 -0.95 -4.63
C ASN A 259 19.44 -1.93 -4.89
N VAL A 260 19.71 -2.92 -5.75
CA VAL A 260 18.71 -3.95 -6.12
C VAL A 260 18.16 -4.72 -4.92
N ILE A 261 18.86 -4.76 -3.79
CA ILE A 261 18.37 -5.40 -2.57
C ILE A 261 17.07 -4.77 -2.06
N GLU A 262 16.82 -3.50 -2.36
CA GLU A 262 15.60 -2.79 -1.92
C GLU A 262 14.35 -3.40 -2.54
N GLU A 263 14.40 -3.88 -3.77
CA GLU A 263 13.30 -4.67 -4.36
C GLU A 263 13.02 -5.95 -3.57
N TYR A 264 14.07 -6.66 -3.11
CA TYR A 264 13.92 -7.86 -2.28
C TYR A 264 13.42 -7.56 -0.87
N ASN A 265 13.84 -6.42 -0.29
CA ASN A 265 13.33 -5.94 1.00
C ASN A 265 11.82 -5.67 0.90
N TRP A 266 11.38 -5.01 -0.18
CA TRP A 266 9.96 -4.75 -0.42
C TRP A 266 9.17 -6.05 -0.56
N VAL A 267 9.66 -7.03 -1.35
CA VAL A 267 9.00 -8.34 -1.48
C VAL A 267 8.88 -9.01 -0.11
N SER A 268 9.94 -8.99 0.70
CA SER A 268 9.92 -9.57 2.05
C SER A 268 8.92 -8.86 2.98
N ALA A 269 8.78 -7.53 2.84
CA ALA A 269 7.78 -6.75 3.56
C ALA A 269 6.36 -7.11 3.10
N ALA A 270 6.12 -7.22 1.79
CA ALA A 270 4.82 -7.60 1.24
C ALA A 270 4.40 -9.01 1.67
N GLU A 271 5.32 -9.99 1.68
CA GLU A 271 5.09 -11.34 2.20
C GLU A 271 4.72 -11.37 3.68
N PHE A 272 5.41 -10.55 4.47
CA PHE A 272 5.12 -10.39 5.89
C PHE A 272 3.74 -9.78 6.11
N LEU A 273 3.40 -8.69 5.39
CA LEU A 273 2.09 -8.03 5.43
C LEU A 273 0.97 -8.96 4.97
N ASP A 274 1.23 -9.78 3.93
CA ASP A 274 0.31 -10.83 3.48
C ASP A 274 0.03 -11.84 4.59
N SER A 275 1.07 -12.31 5.27
CA SER A 275 0.94 -13.29 6.35
C SER A 275 0.19 -12.74 7.57
N LEU A 276 0.24 -11.43 7.80
CA LEU A 276 -0.55 -10.73 8.82
C LEU A 276 -2.02 -10.54 8.43
N GLY A 277 -2.34 -10.56 7.13
CA GLY A 277 -3.69 -10.33 6.62
C GLY A 277 -3.99 -8.85 6.31
N VAL A 278 -2.99 -8.08 5.90
CA VAL A 278 -3.16 -6.69 5.45
C VAL A 278 -4.02 -6.64 4.18
N ASP A 279 -4.91 -5.66 4.08
CA ASP A 279 -5.82 -5.50 2.94
C ASP A 279 -5.20 -4.65 1.82
N VAL A 280 -4.52 -3.56 2.17
CA VAL A 280 -3.94 -2.59 1.23
C VAL A 280 -2.45 -2.44 1.50
N ILE A 281 -1.62 -2.40 0.46
CA ILE A 281 -0.21 -1.97 0.55
C ILE A 281 -0.09 -0.66 -0.22
N SER A 282 0.36 0.41 0.47
CA SER A 282 0.69 1.71 -0.11
C SER A 282 2.20 1.80 -0.31
N THR A 283 2.63 1.98 -1.56
CA THR A 283 4.04 2.01 -1.97
C THR A 283 4.34 3.33 -2.67
N SER A 284 5.03 4.22 -1.97
CA SER A 284 5.44 5.52 -2.53
C SER A 284 6.89 5.49 -3.05
N LEU A 285 7.26 4.38 -3.65
CA LEU A 285 8.60 4.04 -4.12
C LEU A 285 8.56 3.61 -5.58
N GLY A 286 9.72 3.62 -6.24
CA GLY A 286 9.84 3.07 -7.59
C GLY A 286 11.28 2.98 -8.07
N TYR A 287 11.59 1.97 -8.86
CA TYR A 287 12.94 1.62 -9.32
C TYR A 287 13.05 1.68 -10.82
N VAL A 288 14.08 2.40 -11.30
CA VAL A 288 14.56 2.42 -12.68
C VAL A 288 16.09 2.42 -12.68
N TYR A 289 16.69 3.33 -11.91
CA TYR A 289 18.12 3.54 -11.87
C TYR A 289 18.68 3.13 -10.51
N PHE A 290 19.80 2.42 -10.53
CA PHE A 290 20.54 2.00 -9.34
C PHE A 290 21.91 2.69 -9.28
N ASP A 291 22.55 2.69 -8.12
CA ASP A 291 23.90 3.22 -7.96
C ASP A 291 24.90 2.50 -8.86
N ASN A 292 24.73 1.21 -9.07
CA ASN A 292 25.41 0.46 -10.10
C ASN A 292 24.55 0.36 -11.37
N HIS A 293 24.82 1.20 -12.36
CA HIS A 293 24.10 1.29 -13.62
C HIS A 293 24.02 0.00 -14.46
N GLN A 294 24.82 -1.04 -14.15
CA GLN A 294 24.65 -2.34 -14.80
C GLN A 294 23.34 -3.04 -14.40
N TRP A 295 22.70 -2.59 -13.35
CA TRP A 295 21.44 -3.11 -12.83
C TRP A 295 20.25 -2.23 -13.14
N ASP A 296 20.46 -1.09 -13.82
CA ASP A 296 19.37 -0.22 -14.24
C ASP A 296 18.34 -1.01 -15.03
N HIS A 297 17.07 -0.78 -14.71
CA HIS A 297 16.00 -1.28 -15.53
C HIS A 297 15.95 -0.51 -16.84
N VAL A 298 15.82 -1.22 -17.93
CA VAL A 298 15.55 -0.64 -19.25
C VAL A 298 14.06 -0.72 -19.55
N TYR A 299 13.59 0.04 -20.53
CA TYR A 299 12.15 0.10 -20.84
C TYR A 299 11.52 -1.28 -21.08
N SER A 300 12.26 -2.22 -21.69
CA SER A 300 11.78 -3.59 -21.90
C SER A 300 11.52 -4.39 -20.64
N ASP A 301 12.06 -3.98 -19.48
CA ASP A 301 11.87 -4.65 -18.21
C ASP A 301 10.58 -4.24 -17.52
N LEU A 302 9.98 -3.12 -17.98
CA LEU A 302 8.70 -2.59 -17.47
C LEU A 302 7.51 -3.26 -18.18
N ASP A 303 7.50 -4.57 -18.15
CA ASP A 303 6.55 -5.46 -18.84
C ASP A 303 5.52 -6.13 -17.91
N GLY A 304 5.53 -5.77 -16.63
CA GLY A 304 4.66 -6.35 -15.59
C GLY A 304 5.17 -7.67 -15.01
N ASN A 305 6.35 -8.15 -15.45
CA ASN A 305 6.83 -9.48 -15.06
C ASN A 305 8.35 -9.60 -14.86
N THR A 306 9.17 -8.68 -15.36
CA THR A 306 10.63 -8.81 -15.34
C THR A 306 11.24 -8.35 -14.01
N CYS A 307 10.88 -7.18 -13.50
CA CYS A 307 11.42 -6.63 -12.25
C CYS A 307 11.00 -7.46 -11.03
N VAL A 308 11.90 -7.59 -10.06
CA VAL A 308 11.68 -8.42 -8.87
C VAL A 308 10.52 -7.88 -8.03
N ILE A 309 10.50 -6.57 -7.79
CA ILE A 309 9.43 -5.91 -7.04
C ILE A 309 8.08 -6.04 -7.75
N THR A 310 8.04 -5.96 -9.09
CA THR A 310 6.82 -6.14 -9.88
C THR A 310 6.27 -7.56 -9.73
N LYS A 311 7.14 -8.59 -9.82
CA LYS A 311 6.74 -9.99 -9.53
C LYS A 311 6.15 -10.12 -8.13
N GLY A 312 6.80 -9.54 -7.13
CA GLY A 312 6.31 -9.57 -5.75
C GLY A 312 4.95 -8.88 -5.58
N SER A 313 4.76 -7.74 -6.23
CA SER A 313 3.48 -6.99 -6.16
C SER A 313 2.34 -7.73 -6.88
N GLU A 314 2.61 -8.39 -8.01
CA GLU A 314 1.63 -9.23 -8.71
C GLU A 314 1.23 -10.45 -7.86
N ILE A 315 2.19 -11.07 -7.17
CA ILE A 315 1.88 -12.14 -6.22
C ILE A 315 1.03 -11.60 -5.05
N ALA A 316 1.38 -10.44 -4.47
CA ALA A 316 0.59 -9.79 -3.43
C ALA A 316 -0.87 -9.54 -3.88
N CYS A 317 -1.06 -9.03 -5.10
CA CYS A 317 -2.37 -8.85 -5.70
C CYS A 317 -3.13 -10.19 -5.84
N SER A 318 -2.46 -11.26 -6.27
CA SER A 318 -3.04 -12.60 -6.38
C SER A 318 -3.48 -13.17 -5.03
N LYS A 319 -2.88 -12.71 -3.92
CA LYS A 319 -3.25 -13.08 -2.54
C LYS A 319 -4.38 -12.21 -1.97
N GLY A 320 -4.97 -11.34 -2.79
CA GLY A 320 -6.13 -10.50 -2.43
C GLY A 320 -5.77 -9.18 -1.75
N ILE A 321 -4.55 -8.70 -1.92
CA ILE A 321 -4.11 -7.39 -1.45
C ILE A 321 -4.31 -6.36 -2.56
N LEU A 322 -4.82 -5.18 -2.24
CA LEU A 322 -4.82 -4.04 -3.13
C LEU A 322 -3.45 -3.33 -3.03
N CYS A 323 -2.57 -3.57 -4.00
CA CYS A 323 -1.29 -2.86 -4.10
C CYS A 323 -1.51 -1.54 -4.83
N VAL A 324 -1.28 -0.43 -4.13
CA VAL A 324 -1.34 0.94 -4.67
C VAL A 324 0.06 1.50 -4.71
N THR A 325 0.50 1.98 -5.88
CA THR A 325 1.86 2.47 -6.06
C THR A 325 1.92 3.79 -6.82
N SER A 326 2.96 4.58 -6.54
CA SER A 326 3.25 5.80 -7.28
C SER A 326 3.77 5.51 -8.68
N ALA A 327 3.40 6.34 -9.66
CA ALA A 327 3.81 6.17 -11.06
C ALA A 327 5.31 6.45 -11.30
N GLY A 328 5.95 7.23 -10.43
CA GLY A 328 7.29 7.78 -10.62
C GLY A 328 7.27 9.28 -10.97
N ASN A 329 8.42 9.92 -10.88
CA ASN A 329 8.56 11.38 -11.01
C ASN A 329 9.44 11.80 -12.19
N ASP A 330 9.61 10.94 -13.19
CA ASP A 330 10.50 11.11 -14.33
C ASP A 330 9.83 11.69 -15.58
N GLY A 331 8.54 12.06 -15.51
CA GLY A 331 7.74 12.49 -16.65
C GLY A 331 8.28 13.66 -17.46
N SER A 332 9.25 14.43 -16.94
CA SER A 332 9.94 15.52 -17.63
C SER A 332 11.38 15.18 -18.01
N THR A 333 11.83 13.94 -17.79
CA THR A 333 13.20 13.47 -18.11
C THR A 333 13.26 12.84 -19.49
N SER A 334 14.44 12.37 -19.89
CA SER A 334 14.64 11.59 -21.13
C SER A 334 14.05 10.17 -21.06
N PHE A 335 13.74 9.68 -19.86
CA PHE A 335 13.05 8.41 -19.60
C PHE A 335 11.75 8.70 -18.82
N PRO A 336 10.68 9.12 -19.49
CA PRO A 336 9.49 9.66 -18.83
C PRO A 336 8.53 8.57 -18.33
N TYR A 337 8.91 7.29 -18.47
CA TYR A 337 8.03 6.16 -18.20
C TYR A 337 7.86 5.89 -16.70
N ILE A 338 6.79 5.16 -16.38
CA ILE A 338 6.55 4.64 -15.04
C ILE A 338 7.74 3.81 -14.55
N SER A 339 7.93 3.72 -13.23
CA SER A 339 8.96 2.89 -12.59
C SER A 339 8.37 1.57 -12.06
N ALA A 340 9.18 0.52 -11.91
CA ALA A 340 8.73 -0.70 -11.22
C ALA A 340 8.42 -0.39 -9.73
N PRO A 341 7.32 -0.88 -9.12
CA PRO A 341 6.37 -1.86 -9.62
C PRO A 341 5.12 -1.28 -10.31
N ALA A 342 5.14 -0.01 -10.73
CA ALA A 342 4.00 0.64 -11.37
C ALA A 342 3.61 0.02 -12.73
N ASP A 343 4.51 -0.77 -13.33
CA ASP A 343 4.28 -1.54 -14.55
C ASP A 343 3.42 -2.78 -14.34
N GLY A 344 3.16 -3.21 -13.10
CA GLY A 344 2.34 -4.37 -12.78
C GLY A 344 0.92 -4.26 -13.33
N GLU A 345 0.36 -5.37 -13.84
CA GLU A 345 -0.99 -5.40 -14.42
C GLU A 345 -2.07 -5.20 -13.36
N ASN A 346 -1.90 -5.87 -12.21
CA ASN A 346 -2.87 -5.87 -11.12
C ASN A 346 -2.60 -4.78 -10.07
N VAL A 347 -1.45 -4.12 -10.15
CA VAL A 347 -1.08 -2.98 -9.31
C VAL A 347 -1.87 -1.74 -9.73
N LEU A 348 -2.42 -1.02 -8.77
CA LEU A 348 -3.10 0.26 -9.00
C LEU A 348 -2.08 1.40 -8.98
N THR A 349 -1.71 1.88 -10.15
CA THR A 349 -0.66 2.89 -10.36
C THR A 349 -1.23 4.30 -10.38
N ILE A 350 -0.68 5.21 -9.55
CA ILE A 350 -1.22 6.54 -9.33
C ILE A 350 -0.27 7.62 -9.84
N GLY A 351 -0.74 8.40 -10.80
CA GLY A 351 -0.08 9.61 -11.29
C GLY A 351 -0.51 10.85 -10.50
N ALA A 352 0.23 11.95 -10.67
CA ALA A 352 0.04 13.20 -9.95
C ALA A 352 -0.63 14.29 -10.80
N VAL A 353 -1.68 14.92 -10.23
CA VAL A 353 -2.28 16.16 -10.75
C VAL A 353 -2.17 17.28 -9.72
N GLY A 354 -2.38 18.53 -10.17
CA GLY A 354 -2.63 19.67 -9.30
C GLY A 354 -4.11 19.80 -8.90
N THR A 355 -4.45 20.80 -8.10
CA THR A 355 -5.83 21.11 -7.68
C THR A 355 -6.76 21.42 -8.86
N ASN A 356 -6.20 21.89 -9.98
CA ASN A 356 -6.93 22.12 -11.24
C ASN A 356 -7.14 20.88 -12.11
N GLY A 357 -6.75 19.69 -11.64
CA GLY A 357 -6.84 18.43 -12.37
C GLY A 357 -5.83 18.25 -13.51
N VAL A 358 -4.90 19.19 -13.69
CA VAL A 358 -3.86 19.09 -14.74
C VAL A 358 -2.70 18.24 -14.24
N ARG A 359 -2.24 17.27 -15.07
CA ARG A 359 -1.11 16.41 -14.78
C ARG A 359 0.13 17.24 -14.43
N ALA A 360 0.79 16.88 -13.34
CA ALA A 360 2.08 17.46 -12.98
C ALA A 360 3.14 17.02 -13.99
N ASN A 361 3.99 17.95 -14.44
CA ASN A 361 5.00 17.65 -15.46
C ASN A 361 5.95 16.51 -15.07
N PHE A 362 6.25 16.39 -13.79
CA PHE A 362 7.11 15.33 -13.26
C PHE A 362 6.43 13.95 -13.25
N SER A 363 5.09 13.87 -13.21
CA SER A 363 4.40 12.58 -13.13
C SER A 363 4.76 11.71 -14.32
N SER A 364 5.34 10.54 -14.04
CA SER A 364 5.70 9.54 -15.06
C SER A 364 4.46 9.07 -15.82
N VAL A 365 4.68 8.58 -17.04
CA VAL A 365 3.63 8.23 -18.01
C VAL A 365 3.83 6.80 -18.53
N GLY A 366 2.77 6.23 -19.10
CA GLY A 366 2.83 4.99 -19.86
C GLY A 366 3.28 5.20 -21.33
N PRO A 367 3.10 4.18 -22.14
CA PRO A 367 2.60 2.85 -21.76
C PRO A 367 3.65 2.02 -21.02
N THR A 368 3.25 0.84 -20.51
CA THR A 368 4.21 -0.23 -20.22
C THR A 368 4.85 -0.73 -21.49
N TYR A 369 5.95 -1.48 -21.39
CA TYR A 369 6.63 -2.03 -22.57
C TYR A 369 5.72 -2.96 -23.41
N ASP A 370 4.86 -3.72 -22.76
CA ASP A 370 3.86 -4.59 -23.40
C ASP A 370 2.58 -3.85 -23.85
N GLY A 371 2.55 -2.51 -23.74
CA GLY A 371 1.54 -1.62 -24.32
C GLY A 371 0.32 -1.35 -23.47
N ARG A 372 0.30 -1.72 -22.18
CA ARG A 372 -0.81 -1.41 -21.27
C ARG A 372 -0.81 0.07 -20.89
N VAL A 373 -2.01 0.63 -20.75
CA VAL A 373 -2.19 2.01 -20.27
C VAL A 373 -1.77 2.11 -18.81
N LYS A 374 -0.87 3.04 -18.51
CA LYS A 374 -0.46 3.47 -17.18
C LYS A 374 -0.19 5.00 -17.20
N PRO A 375 -0.31 5.72 -16.06
CA PRO A 375 -0.83 5.23 -14.78
C PRO A 375 -2.29 4.76 -14.90
N ASP A 376 -2.82 4.12 -13.86
CA ASP A 376 -4.24 3.75 -13.85
C ASP A 376 -5.12 4.97 -13.56
N LEU A 377 -4.78 5.72 -12.52
CA LEU A 377 -5.57 6.84 -12.01
C LEU A 377 -4.68 8.01 -11.61
N MET A 378 -5.32 9.15 -11.38
CA MET A 378 -4.67 10.37 -10.94
C MET A 378 -5.24 10.82 -9.59
N ALA A 379 -4.37 11.38 -8.74
CA ALA A 379 -4.79 12.08 -7.52
C ALA A 379 -3.90 13.31 -7.27
N LEU A 380 -4.28 14.13 -6.28
CA LEU A 380 -3.51 15.33 -5.95
C LEU A 380 -2.09 14.92 -5.49
N GLY A 381 -1.09 15.30 -6.29
CA GLY A 381 0.32 15.05 -6.04
C GLY A 381 1.18 16.29 -6.30
N LYS A 382 0.57 17.42 -6.67
CA LYS A 382 1.23 18.70 -6.83
C LYS A 382 0.58 19.75 -5.95
N GLY A 383 1.35 20.28 -5.00
CA GLY A 383 0.83 21.18 -3.96
C GLY A 383 -0.02 20.44 -2.92
N THR A 384 0.26 19.18 -2.69
CA THR A 384 -0.45 18.34 -1.74
C THR A 384 -0.04 18.71 -0.32
N ALA A 385 -1.01 18.97 0.56
CA ALA A 385 -0.71 19.20 1.96
C ALA A 385 -0.21 17.92 2.62
N VAL A 386 0.93 17.97 3.30
CA VAL A 386 1.60 16.82 3.93
C VAL A 386 1.95 17.10 5.39
N VAL A 387 1.97 16.05 6.20
CA VAL A 387 2.52 16.07 7.56
C VAL A 387 4.05 16.06 7.45
N MET A 388 4.70 16.96 8.15
CA MET A 388 6.17 17.07 8.18
C MET A 388 6.71 16.40 9.43
N ALA A 389 7.85 15.72 9.31
CA ALA A 389 8.53 15.16 10.47
C ALA A 389 8.98 16.26 11.44
N GLY A 390 8.72 16.06 12.72
CA GLY A 390 9.05 16.99 13.80
C GLY A 390 8.15 16.80 15.00
N GLU A 391 8.55 17.39 16.14
CA GLU A 391 7.68 17.45 17.33
C GLU A 391 6.75 18.67 17.20
N GLY A 392 5.43 18.43 17.19
CA GLY A 392 4.42 19.49 17.13
C GLY A 392 3.66 19.58 15.81
N GLU A 393 3.33 20.80 15.42
CA GLU A 393 2.36 21.11 14.35
C GLU A 393 3.10 21.51 13.06
N TYR A 394 3.69 20.53 12.38
CA TYR A 394 4.41 20.81 11.13
C TYR A 394 3.66 20.23 9.93
N TYR A 395 3.16 21.13 9.08
CA TYR A 395 2.50 20.82 7.82
C TYR A 395 3.08 21.68 6.71
N ASN A 396 3.20 21.14 5.50
CA ASN A 396 3.71 21.87 4.34
C ASN A 396 3.03 21.35 3.06
N ASN A 397 3.34 21.93 1.92
CA ASN A 397 2.94 21.41 0.62
C ASN A 397 4.09 20.67 -0.03
N GLY A 398 3.80 19.47 -0.52
CA GLY A 398 4.74 18.62 -1.24
C GLY A 398 4.34 18.38 -2.69
N ASN A 399 5.31 17.95 -3.50
CA ASN A 399 5.11 17.54 -4.88
C ASN A 399 5.69 16.14 -5.09
N GLY A 400 4.92 15.22 -5.67
CA GLY A 400 5.35 13.87 -5.98
C GLY A 400 4.17 12.94 -6.24
N THR A 401 4.34 11.97 -7.12
CA THR A 401 3.40 10.84 -7.24
C THR A 401 3.36 10.03 -5.95
N SER A 402 4.45 10.12 -5.14
CA SER A 402 4.55 9.56 -3.79
C SER A 402 3.48 10.11 -2.83
N PHE A 403 2.94 11.31 -3.07
CA PHE A 403 1.85 11.88 -2.29
C PHE A 403 0.47 11.59 -2.89
N ALA A 404 0.37 11.48 -4.20
CA ALA A 404 -0.88 11.06 -4.86
C ALA A 404 -1.26 9.61 -4.51
N CYS A 405 -0.28 8.73 -4.42
CA CYS A 405 -0.46 7.31 -4.10
C CYS A 405 -1.19 7.09 -2.76
N PRO A 406 -0.71 7.57 -1.60
CA PRO A 406 -1.38 7.36 -0.32
C PRO A 406 -2.72 8.08 -0.22
N VAL A 407 -2.91 9.25 -0.86
CA VAL A 407 -4.22 9.91 -0.94
C VAL A 407 -5.26 8.95 -1.50
N LEU A 408 -4.93 8.27 -2.59
CA LEU A 408 -5.85 7.31 -3.21
C LEU A 408 -5.93 5.99 -2.43
N ALA A 409 -4.83 5.49 -1.87
CA ALA A 409 -4.79 4.25 -1.10
C ALA A 409 -5.71 4.32 0.14
N GLY A 410 -5.68 5.43 0.87
CA GLY A 410 -6.56 5.63 2.02
C GLY A 410 -8.04 5.73 1.61
N MET A 411 -8.37 6.48 0.56
CA MET A 411 -9.75 6.53 0.06
C MET A 411 -10.21 5.16 -0.44
N ALA A 412 -9.33 4.37 -1.08
CA ALA A 412 -9.65 2.99 -1.50
C ALA A 412 -9.96 2.09 -0.30
N ALA A 413 -9.28 2.28 0.84
CA ALA A 413 -9.60 1.59 2.08
C ALA A 413 -11.00 1.95 2.59
N CYS A 414 -11.41 3.22 2.51
CA CYS A 414 -12.77 3.65 2.87
C CYS A 414 -13.82 3.04 1.93
N LEU A 415 -13.55 3.01 0.63
CA LEU A 415 -14.43 2.35 -0.34
C LEU A 415 -14.56 0.85 -0.06
N TRP A 416 -13.44 0.19 0.27
CA TRP A 416 -13.46 -1.24 0.60
C TRP A 416 -14.16 -1.53 1.93
N GLN A 417 -14.04 -0.64 2.91
CA GLN A 417 -14.85 -0.71 4.14
C GLN A 417 -16.36 -0.70 3.81
N ALA A 418 -16.78 0.14 2.87
CA ALA A 418 -18.18 0.25 2.47
C ALA A 418 -18.71 -1.05 1.84
N ASN A 419 -17.86 -1.83 1.17
CA ASN A 419 -18.23 -3.10 0.55
C ASN A 419 -17.18 -4.19 0.75
N ARG A 420 -17.11 -4.76 1.96
CA ARG A 420 -16.17 -5.83 2.33
C ARG A 420 -16.35 -7.15 1.58
N SER A 421 -17.45 -7.33 0.89
CA SER A 421 -17.67 -8.49 0.01
C SER A 421 -16.97 -8.38 -1.35
N SER A 422 -16.45 -7.21 -1.68
CA SER A 422 -15.67 -7.00 -2.91
C SER A 422 -14.24 -7.45 -2.74
N THR A 423 -13.67 -8.04 -3.79
CA THR A 423 -12.25 -8.38 -3.89
C THR A 423 -11.42 -7.13 -4.18
N ALA A 424 -10.10 -7.20 -3.95
CA ALA A 424 -9.16 -6.12 -4.32
C ALA A 424 -9.28 -5.74 -5.82
N THR A 425 -9.44 -6.74 -6.68
CA THR A 425 -9.64 -6.54 -8.13
C THR A 425 -10.91 -5.76 -8.42
N GLU A 426 -12.04 -6.08 -7.77
CA GLU A 426 -13.29 -5.37 -7.95
C GLU A 426 -13.21 -3.91 -7.46
N ILE A 427 -12.52 -3.66 -6.33
CA ILE A 427 -12.23 -2.30 -5.85
C ILE A 427 -11.43 -1.52 -6.91
N ARG A 428 -10.32 -2.10 -7.41
CA ARG A 428 -9.50 -1.50 -8.46
C ARG A 428 -10.32 -1.16 -9.71
N ASP A 429 -11.11 -2.11 -10.18
CA ASP A 429 -11.88 -1.96 -11.41
C ASP A 429 -13.03 -0.94 -11.26
N ALA A 430 -13.66 -0.87 -10.09
CA ALA A 430 -14.64 0.17 -9.77
C ALA A 430 -14.00 1.57 -9.76
N LEU A 431 -12.80 1.70 -9.19
CA LEU A 431 -12.05 2.95 -9.21
C LEU A 431 -11.67 3.37 -10.63
N ARG A 432 -11.17 2.45 -11.48
CA ARG A 432 -10.88 2.73 -12.89
C ARG A 432 -12.14 3.20 -13.66
N LYS A 433 -13.28 2.52 -13.46
CA LYS A 433 -14.57 2.89 -14.09
C LYS A 433 -15.09 4.24 -13.62
N SER A 434 -14.78 4.66 -12.40
CA SER A 434 -15.23 5.94 -11.84
C SER A 434 -14.42 7.15 -12.32
N GLY A 435 -13.30 6.91 -13.00
CA GLY A 435 -12.41 7.95 -13.50
C GLY A 435 -13.11 8.89 -14.51
N ASN A 436 -12.65 10.13 -14.56
CA ASN A 436 -13.27 11.18 -15.36
C ASN A 436 -12.83 11.20 -16.83
N MET A 437 -11.98 10.27 -17.27
CA MET A 437 -11.56 10.13 -18.67
C MET A 437 -12.53 9.20 -19.41
N THR A 438 -13.12 9.67 -20.53
CA THR A 438 -13.99 8.85 -21.39
C THR A 438 -13.21 7.75 -22.10
N VAL A 439 -11.98 8.04 -22.50
CA VAL A 439 -11.04 7.10 -23.11
C VAL A 439 -9.72 7.22 -22.32
N PRO A 440 -9.27 6.16 -21.67
CA PRO A 440 -8.02 6.21 -20.92
C PRO A 440 -6.82 6.41 -21.86
N ASP A 441 -5.81 7.16 -21.37
CA ASP A 441 -4.58 7.43 -22.10
C ASP A 441 -3.33 7.25 -21.20
N ASN A 442 -2.15 7.32 -21.81
CA ASN A 442 -0.90 7.11 -21.10
C ASN A 442 -0.43 8.29 -20.22
N ASN A 443 -1.15 9.42 -20.24
CA ASN A 443 -0.83 10.58 -19.41
C ASN A 443 -1.69 10.64 -18.14
N TYR A 444 -2.95 10.24 -18.25
CA TYR A 444 -3.93 10.36 -17.18
C TYR A 444 -4.54 9.01 -16.75
N GLY A 445 -4.27 7.93 -17.49
CA GLY A 445 -4.97 6.68 -17.27
C GLY A 445 -6.48 6.85 -17.46
N TYR A 446 -7.25 6.34 -16.52
CA TYR A 446 -8.70 6.55 -16.45
C TYR A 446 -9.08 7.91 -15.84
N GLY A 447 -8.09 8.72 -15.45
CA GLY A 447 -8.28 10.06 -14.88
C GLY A 447 -8.42 10.08 -13.36
N ILE A 448 -9.03 11.15 -12.85
CA ILE A 448 -9.29 11.32 -11.41
C ILE A 448 -10.55 10.52 -11.06
N PRO A 449 -10.47 9.57 -10.11
CA PRO A 449 -11.64 8.77 -9.73
C PRO A 449 -12.62 9.57 -8.87
N ASP A 450 -13.89 9.23 -9.01
CA ASP A 450 -14.98 9.71 -8.16
C ASP A 450 -15.42 8.55 -7.24
N PHE A 451 -15.14 8.67 -5.94
CA PHE A 451 -15.36 7.58 -5.01
C PHE A 451 -16.84 7.28 -4.77
N MET A 452 -17.74 8.24 -4.98
CA MET A 452 -19.17 7.97 -4.92
C MET A 452 -19.66 7.19 -6.14
N LYS A 453 -19.12 7.47 -7.34
CA LYS A 453 -19.39 6.63 -8.52
C LYS A 453 -18.78 5.23 -8.37
N ALA A 454 -17.56 5.11 -7.81
CA ALA A 454 -16.96 3.81 -7.55
C ALA A 454 -17.82 2.99 -6.58
N LEU A 455 -18.33 3.62 -5.53
CA LEU A 455 -19.28 3.01 -4.60
C LEU A 455 -20.54 2.51 -5.34
N ASP A 456 -21.10 3.34 -6.22
CA ASP A 456 -22.24 2.95 -7.05
C ASP A 456 -21.94 1.71 -7.91
N TYR A 457 -20.79 1.66 -8.59
CA TYR A 457 -20.40 0.48 -9.38
C TYR A 457 -20.33 -0.79 -8.54
N LEU A 458 -19.74 -0.73 -7.35
CA LEU A 458 -19.65 -1.89 -6.46
C LEU A 458 -21.01 -2.39 -5.99
N PHE A 459 -21.98 -1.48 -5.78
CA PHE A 459 -23.32 -1.87 -5.34
C PHE A 459 -24.23 -2.30 -6.47
N TRP A 460 -24.16 -1.65 -7.63
CA TRP A 460 -25.16 -1.82 -8.71
C TRP A 460 -24.74 -2.81 -9.77
N GLU A 461 -23.50 -2.81 -10.25
CA GLU A 461 -23.07 -3.74 -11.30
C GLU A 461 -22.93 -5.18 -10.81
N LYS A 462 -22.42 -5.37 -9.59
CA LYS A 462 -22.25 -6.71 -9.01
C LYS A 462 -23.57 -7.43 -8.74
N ASN A 463 -24.64 -6.68 -8.53
CA ASN A 463 -25.95 -7.19 -8.19
C ASN A 463 -26.95 -7.17 -9.38
N SER A 464 -26.51 -6.93 -10.61
CA SER A 464 -27.37 -6.91 -11.79
C SER A 464 -28.07 -8.24 -12.12
N GLY A 465 -27.72 -9.33 -11.43
CA GLY A 465 -28.45 -10.61 -11.43
C GLY A 465 -29.57 -10.72 -10.39
N PHE A 466 -29.57 -9.86 -9.37
CA PHE A 466 -30.69 -9.65 -8.45
C PHE A 466 -31.25 -8.27 -8.74
N VAL A 467 -32.56 -8.16 -9.00
CA VAL A 467 -33.26 -6.89 -9.16
C VAL A 467 -33.17 -6.11 -7.85
N ILE A 468 -31.99 -5.52 -7.57
CA ILE A 468 -31.88 -4.49 -6.57
C ILE A 468 -32.34 -3.22 -7.26
N ASN A 469 -33.54 -2.81 -6.93
CA ASN A 469 -34.06 -1.51 -7.35
C ASN A 469 -33.10 -0.43 -6.86
N SER A 470 -32.45 0.22 -7.81
CA SER A 470 -31.38 1.20 -7.66
C SER A 470 -31.70 2.45 -6.82
N ALA A 471 -32.79 2.45 -6.09
CA ALA A 471 -33.30 3.60 -5.38
C ALA A 471 -33.04 3.60 -3.87
N PHE A 472 -32.57 2.47 -3.28
CA PHE A 472 -32.39 2.35 -1.84
C PHE A 472 -31.36 1.30 -1.45
N SER A 473 -30.52 1.61 -0.48
CA SER A 473 -29.54 0.68 0.10
C SER A 473 -29.41 0.86 1.59
N VAL A 474 -29.12 -0.23 2.29
CA VAL A 474 -28.77 -0.25 3.72
C VAL A 474 -27.45 -0.99 3.87
N PHE A 475 -26.48 -0.37 4.53
CA PHE A 475 -25.17 -0.98 4.70
C PHE A 475 -24.48 -0.59 6.02
N PRO A 476 -23.59 -1.45 6.50
CA PRO A 476 -23.37 -2.81 6.02
C PRO A 476 -24.64 -3.68 6.18
N ASN A 477 -24.84 -4.63 5.26
CA ASN A 477 -25.92 -5.62 5.37
C ASN A 477 -25.38 -6.97 4.86
N PRO A 478 -25.10 -7.92 5.76
CA PRO A 478 -25.42 -7.93 7.20
C PRO A 478 -24.59 -6.95 8.06
N SER A 479 -25.12 -6.55 9.22
CA SER A 479 -24.51 -5.57 10.13
C SER A 479 -24.35 -6.09 11.55
N ASN A 480 -23.24 -5.74 12.20
CA ASN A 480 -23.00 -5.96 13.64
C ASN A 480 -22.87 -4.65 14.44
N GLY A 481 -23.07 -3.52 13.82
CA GLY A 481 -22.87 -2.18 14.42
C GLY A 481 -23.72 -1.12 13.73
N ASN A 482 -23.10 0.02 13.52
CA ASN A 482 -23.74 1.17 12.88
C ASN A 482 -24.17 0.83 11.46
N VAL A 483 -25.31 1.37 11.07
CA VAL A 483 -25.93 1.18 9.76
C VAL A 483 -26.13 2.54 9.13
N LYS A 484 -25.89 2.63 7.82
CA LYS A 484 -26.26 3.79 7.00
C LYS A 484 -27.27 3.40 5.94
N VAL A 485 -28.15 4.34 5.65
CA VAL A 485 -29.20 4.19 4.64
C VAL A 485 -28.95 5.19 3.52
N LEU A 486 -28.90 4.69 2.28
CA LEU A 486 -28.86 5.52 1.09
C LEU A 486 -30.20 5.44 0.36
N LEU A 487 -30.75 6.58 0.00
CA LEU A 487 -31.98 6.72 -0.78
C LEU A 487 -31.67 7.57 -2.02
N LYS A 488 -31.84 6.99 -3.22
CA LYS A 488 -31.71 7.69 -4.51
C LYS A 488 -33.07 7.77 -5.21
N ILE A 489 -34.00 8.48 -4.59
CA ILE A 489 -35.30 8.81 -5.20
C ILE A 489 -35.57 10.30 -5.05
N GLU A 490 -36.15 10.90 -6.05
CA GLU A 490 -36.63 12.28 -5.93
C GLU A 490 -37.84 12.35 -5.01
N GLY A 491 -37.83 13.29 -4.05
CA GLY A 491 -38.90 13.51 -3.10
C GLY A 491 -38.84 12.64 -1.84
N TYR A 492 -40.01 12.31 -1.28
CA TYR A 492 -40.14 11.53 -0.05
C TYR A 492 -40.58 10.11 -0.35
N ALA A 493 -40.11 9.16 0.49
CA ALA A 493 -40.60 7.79 0.51
C ALA A 493 -41.03 7.41 1.93
N GLU A 494 -42.17 6.74 2.05
CA GLU A 494 -42.58 6.09 3.31
C GLU A 494 -41.75 4.82 3.48
N VAL A 495 -41.05 4.69 4.61
CA VAL A 495 -40.29 3.49 4.96
C VAL A 495 -40.92 2.78 6.15
N LYS A 496 -41.13 1.48 5.98
CA LYS A 496 -41.64 0.58 7.00
C LYS A 496 -40.65 -0.54 7.26
N VAL A 497 -40.31 -0.77 8.55
CA VAL A 497 -39.45 -1.90 8.95
C VAL A 497 -40.28 -2.90 9.74
N TYR A 498 -40.22 -4.15 9.34
CA TYR A 498 -40.91 -5.27 9.97
C TYR A 498 -39.91 -6.30 10.51
N ASN A 499 -40.22 -6.92 11.65
CA ASN A 499 -39.49 -8.10 12.10
C ASN A 499 -39.94 -9.39 11.40
N GLN A 500 -39.33 -10.53 11.75
CA GLN A 500 -39.57 -11.83 11.13
C GLN A 500 -41.02 -12.34 11.23
N ILE A 501 -41.80 -11.85 12.23
CA ILE A 501 -43.20 -12.22 12.41
C ILE A 501 -44.19 -11.19 11.80
N GLY A 502 -43.65 -10.26 11.00
CA GLY A 502 -44.45 -9.24 10.30
C GLY A 502 -44.92 -8.08 11.18
N LYS A 503 -44.40 -7.95 12.43
CA LYS A 503 -44.73 -6.81 13.28
C LYS A 503 -44.01 -5.56 12.79
N LEU A 504 -44.73 -4.48 12.56
CA LEU A 504 -44.21 -3.17 12.22
C LEU A 504 -43.42 -2.60 13.42
N LEU A 505 -42.18 -2.22 13.20
CA LEU A 505 -41.27 -1.69 14.20
C LEU A 505 -40.89 -0.22 13.97
N TYR A 506 -40.87 0.22 12.70
CA TYR A 506 -40.54 1.58 12.30
C TYR A 506 -41.41 1.99 11.12
N CYS A 507 -41.88 3.23 11.09
CA CYS A 507 -42.58 3.83 9.97
C CYS A 507 -42.32 5.33 9.98
N ASN A 508 -41.73 5.86 8.90
CA ASN A 508 -41.48 7.29 8.74
C ASN A 508 -41.28 7.64 7.26
N ASP A 509 -41.42 8.94 6.94
CA ASP A 509 -41.03 9.45 5.61
C ASP A 509 -39.55 9.85 5.62
N ILE A 510 -38.82 9.41 4.62
CA ILE A 510 -37.41 9.72 4.39
C ILE A 510 -37.21 10.34 3.02
N ASN A 511 -36.09 11.06 2.82
CA ASN A 511 -35.64 11.54 1.53
C ASN A 511 -34.12 11.33 1.36
N MET A 512 -33.57 11.64 0.17
CA MET A 512 -32.14 11.41 -0.13
C MET A 512 -31.16 12.16 0.79
N TYR A 513 -31.63 13.18 1.51
CA TYR A 513 -30.81 14.00 2.41
C TYR A 513 -31.09 13.74 3.90
N ASN A 514 -32.16 13.02 4.21
CA ASN A 514 -32.58 12.80 5.60
C ASN A 514 -33.25 11.42 5.77
N SER A 515 -32.55 10.53 6.47
CA SER A 515 -33.05 9.21 6.82
C SER A 515 -34.10 9.22 7.97
N ASN A 516 -34.36 10.39 8.57
CA ASN A 516 -35.30 10.59 9.70
C ASN A 516 -35.11 9.57 10.84
N GLY A 517 -33.82 9.25 11.16
CA GLY A 517 -33.46 8.34 12.24
C GLY A 517 -33.58 6.84 11.89
N LEU A 518 -33.80 6.50 10.62
CA LEU A 518 -33.80 5.10 10.18
C LEU A 518 -32.43 4.43 10.40
N ASP A 519 -31.34 5.16 10.19
CA ASP A 519 -29.97 4.71 10.45
C ASP A 519 -29.77 4.31 11.91
N ASP A 520 -30.16 5.21 12.81
CA ASP A 520 -30.07 4.98 14.25
C ASP A 520 -30.97 3.83 14.70
N PHE A 521 -32.18 3.75 14.14
CA PHE A 521 -33.10 2.65 14.43
C PHE A 521 -32.47 1.32 14.01
N LEU A 522 -32.00 1.17 12.78
CA LEU A 522 -31.39 -0.06 12.27
C LEU A 522 -30.05 -0.40 12.95
N SER A 523 -29.32 0.60 13.42
CA SER A 523 -28.09 0.41 14.18
C SER A 523 -28.37 -0.19 15.58
N ASN A 524 -29.52 0.08 16.17
CA ASN A 524 -29.86 -0.30 17.54
C ASN A 524 -30.93 -1.43 17.64
N VAL A 525 -31.40 -1.99 16.52
CA VAL A 525 -32.30 -3.16 16.58
C VAL A 525 -31.59 -4.40 17.11
N ASP A 526 -32.34 -5.29 17.74
CA ASP A 526 -31.85 -6.59 18.20
C ASP A 526 -31.32 -7.45 17.05
N ARG A 527 -30.54 -8.47 17.41
CA ARG A 527 -30.07 -9.46 16.41
C ARG A 527 -31.26 -10.14 15.74
N GLY A 528 -31.27 -10.18 14.43
CA GLY A 528 -32.38 -10.76 13.68
C GLY A 528 -32.43 -10.40 12.21
N VAL A 529 -33.49 -10.86 11.57
CA VAL A 529 -33.80 -10.53 10.17
C VAL A 529 -34.98 -9.58 10.14
N TYR A 530 -34.84 -8.53 9.33
CA TYR A 530 -35.84 -7.47 9.16
C TYR A 530 -36.21 -7.34 7.69
N LEU A 531 -37.45 -6.97 7.41
CA LEU A 531 -37.90 -6.57 6.09
C LEU A 531 -38.13 -5.06 6.10
N ILE A 532 -37.48 -4.37 5.18
CA ILE A 532 -37.61 -2.93 4.97
C ILE A 532 -38.41 -2.73 3.68
N ASN A 533 -39.57 -2.11 3.82
CA ASN A 533 -40.44 -1.75 2.71
C ASN A 533 -40.40 -0.24 2.51
N ILE A 534 -40.16 0.19 1.27
CA ILE A 534 -40.02 1.59 0.86
C ILE A 534 -41.02 1.87 -0.24
N ILE A 535 -41.89 2.84 0.01
CA ILE A 535 -42.99 3.22 -0.86
C ILE A 535 -42.78 4.67 -1.29
N SER A 536 -42.51 4.91 -2.55
CA SER A 536 -42.47 6.24 -3.16
C SER A 536 -43.59 6.38 -4.21
N SER A 537 -43.74 7.58 -4.76
CA SER A 537 -44.67 7.83 -5.87
C SER A 537 -44.38 6.98 -7.12
N GLU A 538 -43.12 6.56 -7.28
CA GLU A 538 -42.67 5.85 -8.48
C GLU A 538 -42.41 4.35 -8.27
N LYS A 539 -42.06 3.95 -7.03
CA LYS A 539 -41.56 2.60 -6.75
C LYS A 539 -41.99 2.10 -5.37
N ASN A 540 -42.22 0.78 -5.30
CA ASN A 540 -42.37 0.04 -4.05
C ASN A 540 -41.26 -1.01 -4.00
N ILE A 541 -40.37 -0.90 -3.00
CA ILE A 541 -39.18 -1.73 -2.83
C ILE A 541 -39.27 -2.46 -1.50
N THR A 542 -38.97 -3.75 -1.50
CA THR A 542 -38.81 -4.53 -0.28
C THR A 542 -37.42 -5.15 -0.25
N MET A 543 -36.68 -4.93 0.84
CA MET A 543 -35.38 -5.54 1.04
C MET A 543 -35.26 -6.24 2.38
N LYS A 544 -34.34 -7.20 2.45
CA LYS A 544 -33.98 -7.90 3.68
C LYS A 544 -32.77 -7.20 4.32
N PHE A 545 -32.86 -6.93 5.62
CA PHE A 545 -31.76 -6.47 6.46
C PHE A 545 -31.45 -7.52 7.53
N VAL A 546 -30.17 -7.80 7.79
CA VAL A 546 -29.72 -8.78 8.78
C VAL A 546 -28.83 -8.08 9.80
N LYS A 547 -29.19 -8.18 11.09
CA LYS A 547 -28.40 -7.72 12.23
C LYS A 547 -27.83 -8.91 12.99
N TYR A 548 -26.51 -8.91 13.25
CA TYR A 548 -25.83 -9.94 14.06
C TYR A 548 -25.78 -9.60 15.53
#